data_ca1293d76ed70b97b75c21e855af8393
#
_entry.id   ca1293d76ed70b97b75c21e855af8393
#
_cell.length_a   1.000
_cell.length_b   1.000
_cell.length_c   1.000
_cell.angle_alpha   90.00
_cell.angle_beta   90.00
_cell.angle_gamma   90.00
#
_symmetry.space_group_name_H-M   'P 1'
#
loop_
_entity.id
_entity.type
_entity.pdbx_description
1 polymer ?
#
loop_
_entity_poly.entity_id
_entity_poly.type
_entity_poly.pdbx_seq_one_letter_code
_entity_poly.pdbx_strand_id
1 'polypeptide(L)'
;VSADVVVIGGGVAGFSAATALADAGARVLVLEARPGLGGRATAFTDPTTGERVDNGQHILMGCYTETLRLLERIGASARVRWQAGLALTMIDQRGHESVLKLPPMPSPVHLLGGVLAWDALSWTERLSILRVGAALGPPNHLRQGYGGQEGGHHIGTGHIGTAPMWRPALAGPEITASAETVRDWLTRHGQAPRLCELFWEPLALAALNQSIDQAAAPYFVTVLTQMFGPDPVAASLVIPAVPLDELYAEPARAWLQHRGHDVRVNAPARVAIAGDRVTGVSVRGEHIPAPVVISTVPWHGLAGLFETPPPALASTIANASATPSLPIVTVNLWFDRPVMHESLIGLPGRAFQWVFDRRAIVGGTGSHLSMIASGAESMVSMTNDALIATALADVRAALPAARTATVRNGLAVREKRSTFSIAPDAPPRPPTETAVTGFLLAGDWVDTGLPATIESAAVSGHRAARVATRSF
;
A
#
# COMPACT_ATOMS: atom_id res chain seq x y z
N VAL A 1 23.80 19.08 15.71
CA VAL A 1 24.01 17.65 15.41
C VAL A 1 24.22 17.53 13.91
N SER A 2 25.41 17.11 13.47
CA SER A 2 25.66 16.84 12.04
C SER A 2 25.06 15.49 11.66
N ALA A 3 24.19 15.47 10.66
CA ALA A 3 23.63 14.26 10.07
C ALA A 3 24.30 14.00 8.71
N ASP A 4 24.54 12.74 8.38
CA ASP A 4 25.00 12.36 7.05
C ASP A 4 23.84 12.39 6.06
N VAL A 5 22.63 12.03 6.53
CA VAL A 5 21.39 12.09 5.77
C VAL A 5 20.26 12.66 6.62
N VAL A 6 19.51 13.59 6.05
CA VAL A 6 18.22 14.05 6.58
C VAL A 6 17.09 13.41 5.77
N VAL A 7 16.15 12.77 6.46
CA VAL A 7 14.91 12.22 5.87
C VAL A 7 13.74 13.11 6.28
N ILE A 8 13.04 13.70 5.31
CA ILE A 8 11.88 14.55 5.55
C ILE A 8 10.61 13.71 5.36
N GLY A 9 9.90 13.45 6.46
CA GLY A 9 8.67 12.68 6.55
C GLY A 9 8.83 11.39 7.36
N GLY A 10 7.97 11.21 8.37
CA GLY A 10 7.90 10.06 9.29
C GLY A 10 6.83 9.03 8.91
N GLY A 11 6.65 8.77 7.61
CA GLY A 11 5.80 7.72 7.07
C GLY A 11 6.57 6.46 6.70
N VAL A 12 5.91 5.49 6.05
CA VAL A 12 6.51 4.20 5.63
C VAL A 12 7.78 4.41 4.81
N ALA A 13 7.75 5.26 3.78
CA ALA A 13 8.91 5.53 2.94
C ALA A 13 10.07 6.13 3.74
N GLY A 14 9.77 7.07 4.65
CA GLY A 14 10.78 7.70 5.50
C GLY A 14 11.44 6.71 6.44
N PHE A 15 10.67 5.87 7.13
CA PHE A 15 11.23 4.87 8.02
C PHE A 15 11.92 3.72 7.27
N SER A 16 11.44 3.34 6.07
CA SER A 16 12.15 2.39 5.22
C SER A 16 13.54 2.93 4.82
N ALA A 17 13.62 4.21 4.41
CA ALA A 17 14.88 4.84 4.09
C ALA A 17 15.78 4.99 5.34
N ALA A 18 15.24 5.55 6.42
CA ALA A 18 16.01 5.86 7.63
C ALA A 18 16.61 4.61 8.29
N THR A 19 15.82 3.53 8.41
CA THR A 19 16.32 2.27 9.00
C THR A 19 17.33 1.58 8.11
N ALA A 20 17.17 1.63 6.79
CA ALA A 20 18.16 1.06 5.86
C ALA A 20 19.50 1.83 5.87
N LEU A 21 19.44 3.16 5.98
CA LEU A 21 20.62 4.02 6.11
C LEU A 21 21.34 3.79 7.43
N ALA A 22 20.59 3.67 8.52
CA ALA A 22 21.16 3.38 9.84
C ALA A 22 21.88 2.01 9.88
N ASP A 23 21.30 0.98 9.25
CA ASP A 23 22.00 -0.32 9.08
C ASP A 23 23.28 -0.20 8.24
N ALA A 24 23.32 0.74 7.29
CA ALA A 24 24.51 1.02 6.49
C ALA A 24 25.55 1.91 7.21
N GLY A 25 25.30 2.30 8.47
CA GLY A 25 26.20 3.07 9.30
C GLY A 25 26.12 4.59 9.16
N ALA A 26 25.16 5.12 8.40
CA ALA A 26 24.95 6.56 8.26
C ALA A 26 24.28 7.15 9.52
N ARG A 27 24.65 8.38 9.87
CA ARG A 27 23.96 9.16 10.91
C ARG A 27 22.71 9.79 10.31
N VAL A 28 21.54 9.34 10.76
CA VAL A 28 20.25 9.73 10.19
C VAL A 28 19.49 10.66 11.13
N LEU A 29 18.92 11.72 10.55
CA LEU A 29 17.93 12.57 11.20
C LEU A 29 16.61 12.48 10.44
N VAL A 30 15.54 12.07 11.11
CA VAL A 30 14.17 12.06 10.55
C VAL A 30 13.41 13.28 11.07
N LEU A 31 12.79 14.03 10.15
CA LEU A 31 12.01 15.24 10.44
C LEU A 31 10.56 15.05 9.98
N GLU A 32 9.63 15.05 10.92
CA GLU A 32 8.19 15.01 10.64
C GLU A 32 7.53 16.35 11.01
N ALA A 33 6.77 16.90 10.08
CA ALA A 33 6.13 18.19 10.25
C ALA A 33 4.96 18.16 11.26
N ARG A 34 4.27 17.02 11.36
CA ARG A 34 3.11 16.79 12.23
C ARG A 34 3.54 16.35 13.64
N PRO A 35 2.65 16.42 14.64
CA PRO A 35 2.91 15.90 15.99
C PRO A 35 2.94 14.35 16.03
N GLY A 36 2.25 13.67 15.12
CA GLY A 36 2.17 12.21 15.01
C GLY A 36 2.98 11.67 13.85
N LEU A 37 3.49 10.45 14.00
CA LEU A 37 4.17 9.69 12.97
C LEU A 37 3.18 8.82 12.18
N GLY A 38 3.66 8.23 11.08
CA GLY A 38 2.87 7.29 10.26
C GLY A 38 2.34 7.87 8.95
N GLY A 39 2.38 9.18 8.77
CA GLY A 39 1.95 9.83 7.53
C GLY A 39 0.48 9.57 7.19
N ARG A 40 0.21 8.91 6.04
CA ARG A 40 -1.14 8.53 5.60
C ARG A 40 -1.62 7.18 6.13
N ALA A 41 -0.74 6.36 6.70
CA ALA A 41 -1.08 5.09 7.34
C ALA A 41 -0.86 5.24 8.86
N THR A 42 -1.85 5.80 9.53
CA THR A 42 -1.78 6.18 10.95
C THR A 42 -3.10 5.93 11.66
N ALA A 43 -3.09 6.00 12.99
CA ALA A 43 -4.27 5.90 13.82
C ALA A 43 -4.37 7.12 14.76
N PHE A 44 -5.57 7.35 15.25
CA PHE A 44 -5.87 8.39 16.22
C PHE A 44 -6.85 7.87 17.26
N THR A 45 -6.98 8.57 18.38
CA THR A 45 -8.00 8.25 19.40
C THR A 45 -9.29 8.98 19.08
N ASP A 46 -10.39 8.22 18.91
CA ASP A 46 -11.73 8.84 18.81
C ASP A 46 -12.12 9.45 20.15
N PRO A 47 -12.42 10.75 20.20
CA PRO A 47 -12.74 11.42 21.46
C PRO A 47 -14.07 10.98 22.10
N THR A 48 -14.97 10.37 21.30
CA THR A 48 -16.30 9.94 21.77
C THR A 48 -16.22 8.56 22.43
N THR A 49 -15.49 7.63 21.84
CA THR A 49 -15.40 6.24 22.34
C THR A 49 -14.13 5.99 23.16
N GLY A 50 -13.10 6.82 22.99
CA GLY A 50 -11.77 6.60 23.57
C GLY A 50 -10.97 5.49 22.85
N GLU A 51 -11.54 4.86 21.82
CA GLU A 51 -10.88 3.79 21.07
C GLU A 51 -9.87 4.31 20.05
N ARG A 52 -8.86 3.51 19.76
CA ARG A 52 -7.90 3.75 18.68
C ARG A 52 -8.53 3.39 17.34
N VAL A 53 -8.56 4.32 16.41
CA VAL A 53 -9.16 4.20 15.08
C VAL A 53 -8.10 4.48 14.03
N ASP A 54 -7.93 3.59 13.06
CA ASP A 54 -7.09 3.86 11.90
C ASP A 54 -7.77 4.87 10.97
N ASN A 55 -7.00 5.73 10.32
CA ASN A 55 -7.55 6.66 9.32
C ASN A 55 -8.13 5.93 8.08
N GLY A 56 -7.81 4.66 7.92
CA GLY A 56 -8.33 3.67 7.01
C GLY A 56 -7.76 2.31 7.37
N GLN A 57 -8.57 1.25 7.40
CA GLN A 57 -8.06 -0.09 7.65
C GLN A 57 -7.18 -0.53 6.48
N HIS A 58 -5.96 -0.94 6.77
CA HIS A 58 -5.03 -1.45 5.77
C HIS A 58 -4.87 -2.97 5.91
N ILE A 59 -4.71 -3.62 4.77
CA ILE A 59 -4.26 -5.00 4.66
C ILE A 59 -2.93 -4.98 3.92
N LEU A 60 -1.98 -5.76 4.39
CA LEU A 60 -0.76 -6.07 3.68
C LEU A 60 -0.95 -7.38 2.93
N MET A 61 -0.11 -7.62 1.94
CA MET A 61 -0.12 -8.84 1.14
C MET A 61 1.21 -9.59 1.33
N GLY A 62 1.21 -10.88 1.15
CA GLY A 62 2.43 -11.69 1.19
C GLY A 62 3.50 -11.24 0.20
N CYS A 63 3.10 -10.64 -0.93
CA CYS A 63 4.00 -10.04 -1.91
C CYS A 63 4.61 -8.68 -1.48
N TYR A 64 4.26 -8.10 -0.33
CA TYR A 64 4.80 -6.85 0.17
C TYR A 64 6.17 -7.05 0.83
N THR A 65 7.16 -7.41 0.03
CA THR A 65 8.45 -7.89 0.52
C THR A 65 9.26 -6.82 1.25
N GLU A 66 9.28 -5.58 0.80
CA GLU A 66 10.03 -4.51 1.46
C GLU A 66 9.33 -4.00 2.73
N THR A 67 7.99 -4.00 2.72
CA THR A 67 7.21 -3.69 3.92
C THR A 67 7.45 -4.74 5.01
N LEU A 68 7.40 -6.03 4.66
CA LEU A 68 7.63 -7.13 5.61
C LEU A 68 9.08 -7.11 6.13
N ARG A 69 10.08 -6.79 5.31
CA ARG A 69 11.46 -6.57 5.74
C ARG A 69 11.62 -5.39 6.69
N LEU A 70 10.89 -4.30 6.45
CA LEU A 70 10.86 -3.18 7.39
C LEU A 70 10.32 -3.64 8.75
N LEU A 71 9.19 -4.36 8.77
CA LEU A 71 8.60 -4.88 10.01
C LEU A 71 9.55 -5.85 10.75
N GLU A 72 10.25 -6.70 10.02
CA GLU A 72 11.27 -7.60 10.59
C GLU A 72 12.43 -6.81 11.21
N ARG A 73 13.00 -5.85 10.46
CA ARG A 73 14.10 -5.00 10.92
C ARG A 73 13.79 -4.27 12.21
N ILE A 74 12.59 -3.72 12.34
CA ILE A 74 12.17 -2.98 13.54
C ILE A 74 11.57 -3.85 14.64
N GLY A 75 11.58 -5.19 14.48
CA GLY A 75 11.06 -6.14 15.47
C GLY A 75 9.53 -6.17 15.58
N ALA A 76 8.82 -5.81 14.52
CA ALA A 76 7.36 -5.69 14.51
C ALA A 76 6.65 -6.87 13.81
N SER A 77 7.35 -7.91 13.36
CA SER A 77 6.76 -9.06 12.63
C SER A 77 5.65 -9.78 13.40
N ALA A 78 5.71 -9.81 14.74
CA ALA A 78 4.64 -10.40 15.56
C ALA A 78 3.36 -9.56 15.63
N ARG A 79 3.35 -8.34 15.09
CA ARG A 79 2.21 -7.42 15.09
C ARG A 79 1.30 -7.59 13.87
N VAL A 80 1.55 -8.59 13.05
CA VAL A 80 0.70 -8.98 11.93
C VAL A 80 0.27 -10.44 12.05
N ARG A 81 -0.90 -10.75 11.49
CA ARG A 81 -1.40 -12.12 11.38
C ARG A 81 -1.51 -12.51 9.92
N TRP A 82 -0.93 -13.64 9.58
CA TRP A 82 -1.03 -14.22 8.25
C TRP A 82 -2.30 -15.04 8.14
N GLN A 83 -3.08 -14.81 7.09
CA GLN A 83 -4.13 -15.73 6.68
C GLN A 83 -3.47 -16.90 5.92
N ALA A 84 -3.83 -18.12 6.27
CA ALA A 84 -3.33 -19.32 5.59
C ALA A 84 -3.94 -19.46 4.18
N GLY A 85 -3.37 -18.77 3.21
CA GLY A 85 -3.91 -18.63 1.87
C GLY A 85 -4.99 -17.54 1.76
N LEU A 86 -5.33 -17.15 0.53
CA LEU A 86 -6.39 -16.17 0.30
C LEU A 86 -7.77 -16.82 0.47
N ALA A 87 -8.54 -16.33 1.42
CA ALA A 87 -9.96 -16.64 1.56
C ALA A 87 -10.74 -15.34 1.80
N LEU A 88 -11.69 -15.02 0.91
CA LEU A 88 -12.48 -13.80 0.94
C LEU A 88 -13.96 -14.15 0.90
N THR A 89 -14.70 -13.78 1.93
CA THR A 89 -16.16 -13.81 1.93
C THR A 89 -16.69 -12.59 1.19
N MET A 90 -17.53 -12.80 0.21
CA MET A 90 -18.16 -11.76 -0.61
C MET A 90 -19.66 -11.85 -0.45
N ILE A 91 -20.33 -10.72 -0.20
CA ILE A 91 -21.79 -10.64 -0.13
C ILE A 91 -22.25 -9.67 -1.22
N ASP A 92 -22.86 -10.20 -2.26
CA ASP A 92 -23.29 -9.41 -3.40
C ASP A 92 -24.49 -8.49 -3.10
N GLN A 93 -24.90 -7.69 -4.08
CA GLN A 93 -26.04 -6.77 -3.93
C GLN A 93 -27.37 -7.48 -3.66
N ARG A 94 -27.50 -8.75 -4.04
CA ARG A 94 -28.69 -9.59 -3.79
C ARG A 94 -28.70 -10.22 -2.40
N GLY A 95 -27.58 -10.05 -1.63
CA GLY A 95 -27.39 -10.67 -0.32
C GLY A 95 -26.91 -12.12 -0.39
N HIS A 96 -26.46 -12.59 -1.57
CA HIS A 96 -25.86 -13.90 -1.71
C HIS A 96 -24.43 -13.87 -1.19
N GLU A 97 -24.16 -14.66 -0.15
CA GLU A 97 -22.83 -14.86 0.43
C GLU A 97 -22.11 -15.99 -0.30
N SER A 98 -20.87 -15.77 -0.64
CA SER A 98 -19.99 -16.75 -1.29
C SER A 98 -18.54 -16.57 -0.82
N VAL A 99 -17.76 -17.64 -0.86
CA VAL A 99 -16.35 -17.60 -0.43
C VAL A 99 -15.43 -17.93 -1.59
N LEU A 100 -14.62 -16.94 -1.99
CA LEU A 100 -13.47 -17.19 -2.87
C LEU A 100 -12.32 -17.71 -2.02
N LYS A 101 -11.94 -18.98 -2.17
CA LYS A 101 -10.84 -19.60 -1.45
C LYS A 101 -9.83 -20.15 -2.44
N LEU A 102 -8.58 -19.70 -2.34
CA LEU A 102 -7.50 -20.26 -3.16
C LEU A 102 -7.00 -21.57 -2.52
N PRO A 103 -6.98 -22.69 -3.28
CA PRO A 103 -6.44 -23.94 -2.77
C PRO A 103 -4.91 -23.85 -2.59
N PRO A 104 -4.30 -24.70 -1.75
CA PRO A 104 -2.85 -24.75 -1.55
C PRO A 104 -2.16 -25.42 -2.73
N MET A 105 -2.16 -24.76 -3.87
CA MET A 105 -1.58 -25.23 -5.15
C MET A 105 -0.53 -24.22 -5.61
N PRO A 106 0.46 -24.65 -6.43
CA PRO A 106 1.42 -23.71 -7.00
C PRO A 106 0.74 -22.61 -7.83
N SER A 107 1.29 -21.40 -7.79
CA SER A 107 0.87 -20.30 -8.66
C SER A 107 1.20 -20.61 -10.15
N PRO A 108 0.36 -20.16 -11.09
CA PRO A 108 -0.93 -19.46 -10.94
C PRO A 108 -2.14 -20.40 -10.79
N VAL A 109 -1.91 -21.73 -10.67
CA VAL A 109 -2.97 -22.75 -10.66
C VAL A 109 -3.92 -22.56 -9.46
N HIS A 110 -3.41 -22.05 -8.32
CA HIS A 110 -4.23 -21.76 -7.14
C HIS A 110 -5.34 -20.74 -7.44
N LEU A 111 -5.06 -19.65 -8.20
CA LEU A 111 -6.07 -18.67 -8.59
C LEU A 111 -7.12 -19.34 -9.51
N LEU A 112 -6.66 -20.08 -10.51
CA LEU A 112 -7.56 -20.79 -11.41
C LEU A 112 -8.44 -21.77 -10.64
N GLY A 113 -7.87 -22.56 -9.74
CA GLY A 113 -8.60 -23.51 -8.89
C GLY A 113 -9.62 -22.83 -7.98
N GLY A 114 -9.25 -21.70 -7.38
CA GLY A 114 -10.16 -20.91 -6.54
C GLY A 114 -11.36 -20.36 -7.32
N VAL A 115 -11.13 -19.74 -8.47
CA VAL A 115 -12.22 -19.21 -9.31
C VAL A 115 -13.07 -20.31 -9.91
N LEU A 116 -12.49 -21.42 -10.36
CA LEU A 116 -13.23 -22.57 -10.89
C LEU A 116 -14.12 -23.23 -9.81
N ALA A 117 -13.70 -23.20 -8.55
CA ALA A 117 -14.48 -23.73 -7.43
C ALA A 117 -15.51 -22.73 -6.89
N TRP A 118 -15.44 -21.45 -7.27
CA TRP A 118 -16.29 -20.40 -6.69
C TRP A 118 -17.74 -20.48 -7.18
N ASP A 119 -18.67 -20.74 -6.26
CA ASP A 119 -20.09 -20.97 -6.54
C ASP A 119 -20.89 -19.72 -6.93
N ALA A 120 -20.36 -18.52 -6.68
CA ALA A 120 -20.97 -17.26 -7.11
C ALA A 120 -21.03 -17.06 -8.64
N LEU A 121 -20.34 -17.91 -9.41
CA LEU A 121 -20.18 -17.80 -10.85
C LEU A 121 -20.75 -19.04 -11.55
N SER A 122 -21.36 -18.85 -12.72
CA SER A 122 -21.68 -19.92 -13.64
C SER A 122 -20.40 -20.54 -14.27
N TRP A 123 -20.50 -21.74 -14.84
CA TRP A 123 -19.33 -22.41 -15.43
C TRP A 123 -18.68 -21.60 -16.57
N THR A 124 -19.48 -20.93 -17.40
CA THR A 124 -18.94 -20.09 -18.48
C THR A 124 -18.18 -18.88 -17.96
N GLU A 125 -18.65 -18.28 -16.87
CA GLU A 125 -17.99 -17.16 -16.19
C GLU A 125 -16.69 -17.61 -15.53
N ARG A 126 -16.68 -18.76 -14.85
CA ARG A 126 -15.46 -19.34 -14.26
C ARG A 126 -14.37 -19.60 -15.30
N LEU A 127 -14.74 -20.16 -16.46
CA LEU A 127 -13.79 -20.46 -17.53
C LEU A 127 -13.14 -19.21 -18.15
N SER A 128 -13.75 -18.02 -18.01
CA SER A 128 -13.17 -16.78 -18.52
C SER A 128 -11.84 -16.44 -17.87
N ILE A 129 -11.57 -16.87 -16.61
CA ILE A 129 -10.31 -16.62 -15.90
C ILE A 129 -9.08 -17.21 -16.61
N LEU A 130 -9.24 -18.30 -17.36
CA LEU A 130 -8.14 -18.98 -18.06
C LEU A 130 -7.41 -18.07 -19.04
N ARG A 131 -8.11 -17.10 -19.63
CA ARG A 131 -7.55 -16.14 -20.58
C ARG A 131 -6.60 -15.13 -19.90
N VAL A 132 -6.87 -14.76 -18.64
CA VAL A 132 -5.96 -13.90 -17.87
C VAL A 132 -4.68 -14.65 -17.51
N GLY A 133 -4.78 -15.92 -17.10
CA GLY A 133 -3.61 -16.75 -16.83
C GLY A 133 -2.66 -16.83 -18.03
N ALA A 134 -3.21 -16.94 -19.23
CA ALA A 134 -2.43 -16.94 -20.48
C ALA A 134 -1.77 -15.56 -20.75
N ALA A 135 -2.44 -14.45 -20.40
CA ALA A 135 -1.96 -13.08 -20.60
C ALA A 135 -0.82 -12.70 -19.66
N LEU A 136 -0.81 -13.22 -18.44
CA LEU A 136 0.27 -12.99 -17.46
C LEU A 136 1.57 -13.76 -17.83
N GLY A 137 1.48 -14.72 -18.74
CA GLY A 137 2.60 -15.52 -19.24
C GLY A 137 3.17 -16.52 -18.22
N PRO A 138 4.02 -17.45 -18.65
CA PRO A 138 4.74 -18.30 -17.72
C PRO A 138 5.74 -17.47 -16.91
N PRO A 139 5.97 -17.80 -15.63
CA PRO A 139 6.97 -17.12 -14.82
C PRO A 139 8.34 -17.15 -15.50
N ASN A 140 9.05 -16.03 -15.50
CA ASN A 140 10.32 -15.82 -16.24
C ASN A 140 11.42 -16.86 -15.97
N HIS A 141 11.33 -17.66 -14.90
CA HIS A 141 12.29 -18.74 -14.63
C HIS A 141 12.19 -19.93 -15.63
N LEU A 142 11.06 -20.10 -16.34
CA LEU A 142 10.93 -21.13 -17.37
C LEU A 142 11.54 -20.71 -18.73
N ARG A 143 11.91 -19.44 -18.90
CA ARG A 143 12.58 -18.94 -20.12
C ARG A 143 14.12 -19.03 -20.07
N GLN A 144 14.74 -19.34 -18.92
CA GLN A 144 16.20 -19.42 -18.76
C GLN A 144 16.76 -20.84 -18.55
N GLY A 145 16.11 -21.86 -19.02
CA GLY A 145 16.59 -23.20 -18.83
C GLY A 145 16.57 -24.05 -20.10
N TYR A 146 17.49 -23.81 -21.06
CA TYR A 146 18.09 -24.85 -21.93
C TYR A 146 19.35 -24.27 -22.60
N GLY A 147 20.42 -24.21 -21.81
CA GLY A 147 21.77 -24.04 -22.29
C GLY A 147 22.65 -24.84 -21.34
N GLY A 148 22.95 -26.08 -21.71
CA GLY A 148 23.61 -27.04 -20.85
C GLY A 148 25.07 -26.69 -20.55
N GLN A 149 25.50 -27.11 -19.37
CA GLN A 149 26.79 -27.81 -19.21
C GLN A 149 26.76 -28.63 -17.92
N GLU A 150 27.11 -29.91 -18.09
CA GLU A 150 27.26 -30.91 -17.01
C GLU A 150 28.48 -30.57 -16.14
N GLY A 151 28.44 -30.95 -14.86
CA GLY A 151 29.61 -30.94 -14.00
C GLY A 151 29.33 -31.15 -12.52
N GLY A 152 29.34 -32.44 -12.07
CA GLY A 152 30.02 -32.86 -10.82
C GLY A 152 29.38 -32.61 -9.46
N HIS A 153 29.03 -33.72 -8.85
CA HIS A 153 28.73 -33.96 -7.42
C HIS A 153 29.65 -33.23 -6.42
N HIS A 154 29.06 -32.71 -5.33
CA HIS A 154 29.52 -33.07 -3.98
C HIS A 154 28.45 -32.76 -2.90
N ILE A 155 28.15 -33.79 -2.08
CA ILE A 155 27.35 -33.73 -0.87
C ILE A 155 28.21 -33.14 0.25
N GLY A 156 27.74 -32.10 0.92
CA GLY A 156 28.38 -31.50 2.09
C GLY A 156 27.36 -30.85 3.02
N THR A 157 27.31 -31.33 4.24
CA THR A 157 26.44 -30.99 5.34
C THR A 157 26.65 -29.56 5.87
N GLY A 158 25.56 -28.83 6.10
CA GLY A 158 25.38 -27.87 7.18
C GLY A 158 26.16 -26.57 7.16
N HIS A 159 25.46 -25.52 6.71
CA HIS A 159 25.58 -24.18 7.31
C HIS A 159 24.34 -23.39 6.89
N ILE A 160 23.77 -22.65 7.85
CA ILE A 160 22.67 -21.68 7.59
C ILE A 160 23.25 -20.60 6.66
N GLY A 161 23.09 -20.83 5.37
CA GLY A 161 23.58 -19.94 4.33
C GLY A 161 22.66 -18.72 4.21
N THR A 162 23.27 -17.55 4.25
CA THR A 162 22.71 -16.27 3.82
C THR A 162 21.87 -16.46 2.57
N ALA A 163 20.59 -16.10 2.66
CA ALA A 163 19.66 -16.16 1.53
C ALA A 163 20.29 -15.48 0.30
N PRO A 164 20.12 -16.05 -0.92
CA PRO A 164 20.67 -15.45 -2.11
C PRO A 164 20.09 -14.03 -2.28
N MET A 165 21.00 -13.07 -2.47
CA MET A 165 20.70 -11.68 -2.76
C MET A 165 19.69 -11.65 -3.91
N TRP A 166 18.41 -11.31 -3.60
CA TRP A 166 17.36 -11.10 -4.57
C TRP A 166 17.82 -10.05 -5.58
N ARG A 167 18.06 -10.45 -6.80
CA ARG A 167 18.08 -9.54 -7.95
C ARG A 167 16.64 -9.12 -8.19
N PRO A 168 16.30 -7.82 -8.15
CA PRO A 168 15.00 -7.39 -8.64
C PRO A 168 14.87 -7.89 -10.07
N ALA A 169 13.85 -8.66 -10.37
CA ALA A 169 13.30 -8.81 -11.71
C ALA A 169 12.65 -7.45 -12.09
N LEU A 170 13.48 -6.40 -12.07
CA LEU A 170 13.13 -5.05 -12.46
C LEU A 170 13.48 -4.86 -13.92
N ALA A 171 12.78 -5.58 -14.75
CA ALA A 171 12.31 -5.15 -16.03
C ALA A 171 10.97 -5.86 -16.19
N GLY A 172 9.98 -5.41 -15.39
CA GLY A 172 8.63 -5.46 -15.92
C GLY A 172 8.68 -4.74 -17.28
N PRO A 173 7.78 -5.06 -18.23
CA PRO A 173 7.74 -4.32 -19.48
C PRO A 173 7.79 -2.85 -19.11
N GLU A 174 8.64 -2.06 -19.80
CA GLU A 174 8.60 -0.60 -19.65
C GLU A 174 7.12 -0.26 -19.66
N ILE A 175 6.66 0.43 -18.60
CA ILE A 175 5.29 0.92 -18.53
C ILE A 175 5.25 2.05 -19.56
N THR A 176 5.29 1.67 -20.83
CA THR A 176 4.94 2.57 -21.93
C THR A 176 3.51 2.94 -21.64
N ALA A 177 3.24 4.24 -21.56
CA ALA A 177 1.94 4.81 -21.27
C ALA A 177 0.90 4.18 -22.22
N SER A 178 0.34 3.05 -21.80
CA SER A 178 -0.76 2.41 -22.49
C SER A 178 -1.98 3.24 -22.17
N ALA A 179 -2.63 3.77 -23.20
CA ALA A 179 -3.92 4.46 -23.06
C ALA A 179 -5.04 3.49 -22.59
N GLU A 180 -4.71 2.20 -22.39
CA GLU A 180 -5.64 1.13 -22.05
C GLU A 180 -6.01 1.19 -20.56
N THR A 181 -7.31 1.21 -20.28
CA THR A 181 -7.83 1.06 -18.91
C THR A 181 -7.84 -0.42 -18.50
N VAL A 182 -8.00 -0.65 -17.20
CA VAL A 182 -8.18 -2.03 -16.67
C VAL A 182 -9.41 -2.67 -17.30
N ARG A 183 -10.51 -1.94 -17.50
CA ARG A 183 -11.72 -2.45 -18.16
C ARG A 183 -11.44 -2.88 -19.60
N ASP A 184 -10.72 -2.07 -20.38
CA ASP A 184 -10.37 -2.41 -21.75
C ASP A 184 -9.52 -3.68 -21.80
N TRP A 185 -8.53 -3.78 -20.91
CA TRP A 185 -7.68 -4.96 -20.77
C TRP A 185 -8.47 -6.21 -20.40
N LEU A 186 -9.37 -6.14 -19.40
CA LEU A 186 -10.25 -7.25 -19.01
C LEU A 186 -11.19 -7.67 -20.13
N THR A 187 -11.75 -6.70 -20.86
CA THR A 187 -12.63 -6.95 -22.00
C THR A 187 -11.89 -7.64 -23.13
N ARG A 188 -10.71 -7.16 -23.48
CA ARG A 188 -9.82 -7.78 -24.50
C ARG A 188 -9.44 -9.20 -24.14
N HIS A 189 -9.31 -9.52 -22.84
CA HIS A 189 -9.09 -10.87 -22.35
C HIS A 189 -10.37 -11.64 -22.05
N GLY A 190 -11.52 -11.16 -22.53
CA GLY A 190 -12.81 -11.85 -22.49
C GLY A 190 -13.28 -12.23 -21.10
N GLN A 191 -13.02 -11.34 -20.12
CA GLN A 191 -13.48 -11.58 -18.76
C GLN A 191 -14.99 -11.39 -18.64
N ALA A 192 -15.66 -12.32 -17.95
CA ALA A 192 -17.11 -12.29 -17.79
C ALA A 192 -17.53 -11.09 -16.92
N PRO A 193 -18.64 -10.38 -17.25
CA PRO A 193 -19.11 -9.21 -16.48
C PRO A 193 -19.30 -9.50 -14.98
N ARG A 194 -19.85 -10.67 -14.65
CA ARG A 194 -20.05 -11.08 -13.25
C ARG A 194 -18.73 -11.30 -12.50
N LEU A 195 -17.69 -11.84 -13.17
CA LEU A 195 -16.36 -11.97 -12.60
C LEU A 195 -15.72 -10.60 -12.42
N CYS A 196 -15.96 -9.65 -13.34
CA CYS A 196 -15.53 -8.27 -13.16
C CYS A 196 -16.16 -7.65 -11.92
N GLU A 197 -17.48 -7.78 -11.74
CA GLU A 197 -18.22 -7.23 -10.61
C GLU A 197 -17.76 -7.82 -9.26
N LEU A 198 -17.59 -9.15 -9.19
CA LEU A 198 -17.34 -9.84 -7.92
C LEU A 198 -15.86 -9.89 -7.53
N PHE A 199 -14.94 -9.79 -8.49
CA PHE A 199 -13.52 -10.00 -8.24
C PHE A 199 -12.64 -8.87 -8.77
N TRP A 200 -12.69 -8.58 -10.07
CA TRP A 200 -11.73 -7.65 -10.66
C TRP A 200 -11.92 -6.20 -10.21
N GLU A 201 -13.16 -5.71 -10.14
CA GLU A 201 -13.46 -4.37 -9.65
C GLU A 201 -13.11 -4.20 -8.17
N PRO A 202 -13.54 -5.09 -7.24
CA PRO A 202 -13.12 -5.02 -5.85
C PRO A 202 -11.61 -5.07 -5.66
N LEU A 203 -10.90 -5.90 -6.44
CA LEU A 203 -9.44 -5.98 -6.37
C LEU A 203 -8.78 -4.70 -6.89
N ALA A 204 -9.25 -4.15 -8.00
CA ALA A 204 -8.74 -2.89 -8.53
C ALA A 204 -8.96 -1.73 -7.55
N LEU A 205 -10.16 -1.59 -7.00
CA LEU A 205 -10.46 -0.58 -5.98
C LEU A 205 -9.57 -0.73 -4.74
N ALA A 206 -9.35 -1.95 -4.26
CA ALA A 206 -8.50 -2.20 -3.10
C ALA A 206 -7.02 -1.88 -3.37
N ALA A 207 -6.50 -2.24 -4.55
CA ALA A 207 -5.08 -2.11 -4.87
C ALA A 207 -4.71 -0.77 -5.52
N LEU A 208 -5.62 -0.16 -6.28
CA LEU A 208 -5.37 1.01 -7.10
C LEU A 208 -6.08 2.28 -6.60
N ASN A 209 -7.06 2.12 -5.72
CA ASN A 209 -8.00 3.17 -5.29
C ASN A 209 -8.66 3.90 -6.49
N GLN A 210 -8.81 3.22 -7.62
CA GLN A 210 -9.50 3.67 -8.82
C GLN A 210 -10.31 2.52 -9.42
N SER A 211 -11.46 2.85 -10.06
CA SER A 211 -12.26 1.87 -10.76
C SER A 211 -11.52 1.29 -11.97
N ILE A 212 -11.94 0.12 -12.42
CA ILE A 212 -11.39 -0.49 -13.65
C ILE A 212 -11.61 0.37 -14.89
N ASP A 213 -12.58 1.29 -14.88
CA ASP A 213 -12.87 2.22 -15.97
C ASP A 213 -11.86 3.38 -16.07
N GLN A 214 -11.14 3.67 -14.99
CA GLN A 214 -10.26 4.83 -14.87
C GLN A 214 -8.79 4.46 -14.73
N ALA A 215 -8.48 3.37 -14.02
CA ALA A 215 -7.11 2.97 -13.74
C ALA A 215 -6.41 2.44 -15.00
N ALA A 216 -5.13 2.78 -15.20
CA ALA A 216 -4.32 2.24 -16.28
C ALA A 216 -4.00 0.76 -16.05
N ALA A 217 -4.18 -0.05 -17.08
CA ALA A 217 -3.98 -1.50 -17.06
C ALA A 217 -2.58 -1.95 -16.60
N PRO A 218 -1.46 -1.29 -16.96
CA PRO A 218 -0.13 -1.74 -16.56
C PRO A 218 0.07 -1.88 -15.05
N TYR A 219 -0.50 -0.97 -14.25
CA TYR A 219 -0.43 -1.07 -12.79
C TYR A 219 -1.21 -2.25 -12.24
N PHE A 220 -2.40 -2.53 -12.82
CA PHE A 220 -3.19 -3.69 -12.44
C PHE A 220 -2.48 -5.00 -12.79
N VAL A 221 -1.92 -5.10 -13.99
CA VAL A 221 -1.12 -6.26 -14.43
C VAL A 221 0.09 -6.47 -13.50
N THR A 222 0.75 -5.40 -13.06
CA THR A 222 1.84 -5.50 -12.09
C THR A 222 1.36 -6.08 -10.76
N VAL A 223 0.22 -5.63 -10.25
CA VAL A 223 -0.40 -6.18 -9.03
C VAL A 223 -0.71 -7.67 -9.20
N LEU A 224 -1.34 -8.05 -10.31
CA LEU A 224 -1.65 -9.46 -10.59
C LEU A 224 -0.38 -10.32 -10.67
N THR A 225 0.66 -9.83 -11.33
CA THR A 225 1.94 -10.53 -11.47
C THR A 225 2.62 -10.74 -10.12
N GLN A 226 2.52 -9.77 -9.20
CA GLN A 226 3.07 -9.91 -7.86
C GLN A 226 2.26 -10.86 -6.98
N MET A 227 0.93 -10.72 -6.98
CA MET A 227 0.05 -11.54 -6.15
C MET A 227 0.01 -13.00 -6.61
N PHE A 228 0.02 -13.23 -7.92
CA PHE A 228 -0.13 -14.55 -8.54
C PHE A 228 1.17 -15.02 -9.20
N GLY A 229 2.30 -14.48 -8.77
CA GLY A 229 3.64 -14.90 -9.14
C GLY A 229 4.00 -16.27 -8.53
N PRO A 230 5.27 -16.73 -8.66
CA PRO A 230 5.67 -18.09 -8.30
C PRO A 230 5.63 -18.39 -6.79
N ASP A 231 5.60 -17.37 -5.93
CA ASP A 231 5.53 -17.54 -4.49
C ASP A 231 4.08 -17.85 -4.05
N PRO A 232 3.81 -19.03 -3.48
CA PRO A 232 2.46 -19.45 -3.11
C PRO A 232 1.83 -18.60 -1.99
N VAL A 233 2.64 -17.89 -1.20
CA VAL A 233 2.14 -17.01 -0.12
C VAL A 233 1.96 -15.56 -0.57
N ALA A 234 2.35 -15.21 -1.80
CA ALA A 234 2.28 -13.84 -2.30
C ALA A 234 0.87 -13.22 -2.24
N ALA A 235 -0.17 -14.00 -2.50
CA ALA A 235 -1.57 -13.59 -2.42
C ALA A 235 -2.17 -13.68 -1.02
N SER A 236 -1.44 -14.17 -0.01
CA SER A 236 -1.96 -14.27 1.36
C SER A 236 -2.20 -12.89 1.96
N LEU A 237 -3.31 -12.75 2.69
CA LEU A 237 -3.56 -11.54 3.46
C LEU A 237 -2.68 -11.52 4.71
N VAL A 238 -2.06 -10.38 4.96
CA VAL A 238 -1.27 -10.10 6.16
C VAL A 238 -1.94 -8.96 6.89
N ILE A 239 -2.66 -9.28 7.96
CA ILE A 239 -3.58 -8.38 8.66
C ILE A 239 -2.85 -7.76 9.84
N PRO A 240 -2.72 -6.42 9.94
CA PRO A 240 -2.22 -5.75 11.13
C PRO A 240 -3.06 -6.12 12.37
N ALA A 241 -2.41 -6.56 13.44
CA ALA A 241 -3.06 -6.94 14.70
C ALA A 241 -3.04 -5.81 15.75
N VAL A 242 -2.54 -4.65 15.37
CA VAL A 242 -2.45 -3.42 16.17
C VAL A 242 -2.79 -2.22 15.29
N PRO A 243 -3.08 -1.03 15.88
CA PRO A 243 -3.20 0.21 15.12
C PRO A 243 -1.97 0.50 14.25
N LEU A 244 -2.17 1.19 13.11
CA LEU A 244 -1.12 1.33 12.09
C LEU A 244 0.12 2.09 12.56
N ASP A 245 -0.01 3.11 13.37
CA ASP A 245 1.14 3.83 13.95
C ASP A 245 1.94 2.94 14.92
N GLU A 246 1.26 2.05 15.63
CA GLU A 246 1.89 1.05 16.49
C GLU A 246 2.50 -0.11 15.68
N LEU A 247 2.02 -0.37 14.46
CA LEU A 247 2.57 -1.42 13.62
C LEU A 247 4.01 -1.13 13.22
N TYR A 248 4.28 0.10 12.74
CA TYR A 248 5.59 0.39 12.17
C TYR A 248 6.21 1.72 12.63
N ALA A 249 5.41 2.79 12.84
CA ALA A 249 5.96 4.13 13.03
C ALA A 249 6.65 4.29 14.39
N GLU A 250 5.96 3.92 15.47
CA GLU A 250 6.55 3.96 16.82
C GLU A 250 7.67 2.93 17.02
N PRO A 251 7.56 1.67 16.54
CA PRO A 251 8.68 0.73 16.55
C PRO A 251 9.89 1.23 15.78
N ALA A 252 9.71 1.81 14.59
CA ALA A 252 10.82 2.36 13.79
C ALA A 252 11.50 3.54 14.49
N ARG A 253 10.71 4.44 15.09
CA ARG A 253 11.24 5.53 15.92
C ARG A 253 12.08 4.99 17.08
N ALA A 254 11.55 4.06 17.85
CA ALA A 254 12.24 3.45 19.00
C ALA A 254 13.52 2.74 18.54
N TRP A 255 13.47 2.01 17.43
CA TRP A 255 14.60 1.30 16.85
C TRP A 255 15.73 2.25 16.42
N LEU A 256 15.40 3.39 15.79
CA LEU A 256 16.35 4.41 15.39
C LEU A 256 16.97 5.12 16.62
N GLN A 257 16.13 5.56 17.57
CA GLN A 257 16.60 6.27 18.77
C GLN A 257 17.51 5.39 19.64
N HIS A 258 17.20 4.11 19.78
CA HIS A 258 18.03 3.16 20.52
C HIS A 258 19.44 3.00 19.90
N ARG A 259 19.59 3.28 18.60
CA ARG A 259 20.86 3.26 17.85
C ARG A 259 21.53 4.63 17.74
N GLY A 260 21.04 5.62 18.47
CA GLY A 260 21.63 6.96 18.51
C GLY A 260 21.23 7.88 17.35
N HIS A 261 20.21 7.50 16.57
CA HIS A 261 19.63 8.36 15.53
C HIS A 261 18.52 9.24 16.09
N ASP A 262 18.26 10.37 15.43
CA ASP A 262 17.26 11.34 15.91
C ASP A 262 15.99 11.33 15.05
N VAL A 263 14.82 11.37 15.70
CA VAL A 263 13.50 11.46 15.07
C VAL A 263 12.72 12.59 15.73
N ARG A 264 12.50 13.67 14.99
CA ARG A 264 11.84 14.87 15.48
C ARG A 264 10.45 15.03 14.85
N VAL A 265 9.46 15.17 15.69
CA VAL A 265 8.09 15.57 15.30
C VAL A 265 7.89 17.08 15.49
N ASN A 266 6.82 17.64 14.96
CA ASN A 266 6.58 19.09 14.92
C ASN A 266 7.78 19.85 14.30
N ALA A 267 8.47 19.25 13.35
CA ALA A 267 9.69 19.79 12.75
C ALA A 267 9.49 19.99 11.22
N PRO A 268 8.68 20.99 10.81
CA PRO A 268 8.49 21.29 9.40
C PRO A 268 9.83 21.75 8.80
N ALA A 269 10.33 21.00 7.83
CA ALA A 269 11.62 21.24 7.20
C ALA A 269 11.46 21.86 5.81
N ARG A 270 12.38 22.76 5.43
CA ARG A 270 12.59 23.23 4.07
C ARG A 270 13.98 22.84 3.61
N VAL A 271 14.11 22.48 2.34
CA VAL A 271 15.40 22.08 1.75
C VAL A 271 16.21 23.32 1.41
N ALA A 272 17.45 23.35 1.88
CA ALA A 272 18.41 24.41 1.56
C ALA A 272 19.30 23.94 0.41
N ILE A 273 19.40 24.77 -0.64
CA ILE A 273 20.14 24.48 -1.88
C ILE A 273 21.06 25.65 -2.18
N ALA A 274 22.28 25.34 -2.61
CA ALA A 274 23.22 26.30 -3.17
C ALA A 274 23.66 25.81 -4.56
N GLY A 275 23.32 26.59 -5.60
CA GLY A 275 23.51 26.17 -6.98
C GLY A 275 22.67 24.95 -7.33
N ASP A 276 23.30 23.85 -7.69
CA ASP A 276 22.70 22.58 -8.07
C ASP A 276 22.81 21.49 -6.96
N ARG A 277 23.17 21.88 -5.74
CA ARG A 277 23.48 20.94 -4.63
C ARG A 277 22.72 21.30 -3.36
N VAL A 278 22.27 20.26 -2.65
CA VAL A 278 21.75 20.38 -1.29
C VAL A 278 22.85 20.78 -0.32
N THR A 279 22.55 21.71 0.60
CA THR A 279 23.44 22.09 1.71
C THR A 279 22.89 21.63 3.06
N GLY A 280 21.64 21.23 3.10
CA GLY A 280 20.96 20.77 4.31
C GLY A 280 19.47 21.10 4.30
N VAL A 281 18.92 21.29 5.48
CA VAL A 281 17.53 21.70 5.68
C VAL A 281 17.42 22.85 6.67
N SER A 282 16.36 23.63 6.58
CA SER A 282 16.00 24.64 7.60
C SER A 282 14.77 24.17 8.35
N VAL A 283 14.83 24.17 9.68
CA VAL A 283 13.74 23.84 10.59
C VAL A 283 13.53 25.00 11.54
N ARG A 284 12.40 25.70 11.47
CA ARG A 284 12.08 26.87 12.33
C ARG A 284 13.19 27.93 12.32
N GLY A 285 13.84 28.14 11.19
CA GLY A 285 14.93 29.10 11.05
C GLY A 285 16.33 28.58 11.39
N GLU A 286 16.44 27.41 12.03
CA GLU A 286 17.73 26.75 12.27
C GLU A 286 18.17 25.98 11.02
N HIS A 287 19.41 26.22 10.55
CA HIS A 287 19.99 25.44 9.45
C HIS A 287 20.69 24.19 10.00
N ILE A 288 20.28 23.04 9.50
CA ILE A 288 20.89 21.72 9.79
C ILE A 288 21.64 21.28 8.54
N PRO A 289 22.97 21.30 8.54
CA PRO A 289 23.76 20.90 7.39
C PRO A 289 23.68 19.40 7.17
N ALA A 290 23.50 18.99 5.91
CA ALA A 290 23.51 17.59 5.47
C ALA A 290 23.86 17.51 3.99
N PRO A 291 24.77 16.62 3.57
CA PRO A 291 25.12 16.42 2.16
C PRO A 291 24.03 15.71 1.36
N VAL A 292 23.15 14.97 2.02
CA VAL A 292 22.04 14.25 1.40
C VAL A 292 20.74 14.53 2.14
N VAL A 293 19.69 14.84 1.38
CA VAL A 293 18.31 14.99 1.86
C VAL A 293 17.39 14.08 1.05
N ILE A 294 16.67 13.21 1.75
CA ILE A 294 15.64 12.36 1.17
C ILE A 294 14.27 12.95 1.51
N SER A 295 13.54 13.40 0.51
CA SER A 295 12.15 13.84 0.69
C SER A 295 11.21 12.66 0.54
N THR A 296 10.41 12.40 1.57
CA THR A 296 9.33 11.41 1.54
C THR A 296 7.95 12.05 1.65
N VAL A 297 7.88 13.36 1.39
CA VAL A 297 6.60 14.07 1.36
C VAL A 297 5.78 13.63 0.15
N PRO A 298 4.44 13.62 0.24
CA PRO A 298 3.60 13.27 -0.89
C PRO A 298 3.72 14.33 -2.02
N TRP A 299 3.31 13.96 -3.25
CA TRP A 299 3.38 14.80 -4.46
C TRP A 299 2.91 16.23 -4.25
N HIS A 300 1.76 16.42 -3.59
CA HIS A 300 1.16 17.73 -3.33
C HIS A 300 1.94 18.60 -2.33
N GLY A 301 2.92 18.03 -1.61
CA GLY A 301 3.76 18.74 -0.64
C GLY A 301 5.13 19.12 -1.19
N LEU A 302 5.52 18.62 -2.37
CA LEU A 302 6.88 18.78 -2.89
C LEU A 302 7.29 20.25 -3.07
N ALA A 303 6.42 21.05 -3.69
CA ALA A 303 6.70 22.49 -3.92
C ALA A 303 6.94 23.27 -2.61
N GLY A 304 6.22 22.90 -1.55
CA GLY A 304 6.32 23.53 -0.22
C GLY A 304 7.62 23.26 0.54
N LEU A 305 8.46 22.34 0.05
CA LEU A 305 9.78 22.10 0.62
C LEU A 305 10.80 23.19 0.31
N PHE A 306 10.54 24.05 -0.64
CA PHE A 306 11.46 25.08 -1.09
C PHE A 306 10.89 26.47 -0.81
N GLU A 307 11.74 27.41 -0.44
CA GLU A 307 11.37 28.82 -0.40
C GLU A 307 11.18 29.35 -1.82
N THR A 308 12.14 29.00 -2.68
CA THR A 308 12.05 29.21 -4.14
C THR A 308 12.36 27.86 -4.80
N PRO A 309 11.41 27.29 -5.55
CA PRO A 309 11.63 26.04 -6.25
C PRO A 309 12.83 26.13 -7.22
N PRO A 310 13.79 25.18 -7.13
CA PRO A 310 14.94 25.22 -8.01
C PRO A 310 14.54 24.93 -9.46
N PRO A 311 15.08 25.67 -10.45
CA PRO A 311 14.76 25.47 -11.87
C PRO A 311 14.98 24.03 -12.34
N ALA A 312 15.98 23.34 -11.80
CA ALA A 312 16.29 21.95 -12.10
C ALA A 312 15.16 20.96 -11.73
N LEU A 313 14.25 21.34 -10.83
CA LEU A 313 13.09 20.53 -10.43
C LEU A 313 11.76 21.06 -11.01
N ALA A 314 11.78 22.06 -11.88
CA ALA A 314 10.56 22.71 -12.35
C ALA A 314 9.56 21.73 -12.97
N SER A 315 10.01 20.82 -13.84
CA SER A 315 9.15 19.79 -14.46
C SER A 315 8.61 18.78 -13.45
N THR A 316 9.46 18.32 -12.52
CA THR A 316 9.05 17.38 -11.44
C THR A 316 7.99 18.01 -10.55
N ILE A 317 8.16 19.27 -10.16
CA ILE A 317 7.21 19.99 -9.31
C ILE A 317 5.91 20.28 -10.09
N ALA A 318 5.99 20.63 -11.37
CA ALA A 318 4.82 20.82 -12.22
C ALA A 318 4.00 19.54 -12.35
N ASN A 319 4.63 18.41 -12.67
CA ASN A 319 3.98 17.10 -12.76
C ASN A 319 3.35 16.70 -11.42
N ALA A 320 4.09 16.84 -10.31
CA ALA A 320 3.58 16.57 -8.99
C ALA A 320 2.35 17.43 -8.64
N SER A 321 2.38 18.72 -8.97
CA SER A 321 1.27 19.64 -8.73
C SER A 321 0.04 19.35 -9.60
N ALA A 322 0.25 18.87 -10.83
CA ALA A 322 -0.81 18.49 -11.77
C ALA A 322 -1.40 17.09 -11.48
N THR A 323 -0.73 16.28 -10.67
CA THR A 323 -1.19 14.90 -10.35
C THR A 323 -2.46 14.95 -9.49
N PRO A 324 -3.60 14.41 -9.97
CA PRO A 324 -4.84 14.39 -9.21
C PRO A 324 -4.72 13.52 -7.95
N SER A 325 -5.42 13.94 -6.91
CA SER A 325 -5.52 13.18 -5.65
C SER A 325 -6.84 12.42 -5.59
N LEU A 326 -6.79 11.19 -5.12
CA LEU A 326 -7.96 10.31 -4.97
C LEU A 326 -8.25 10.07 -3.49
N PRO A 327 -9.50 10.27 -3.07
CA PRO A 327 -9.89 10.08 -1.68
C PRO A 327 -10.21 8.62 -1.34
N ILE A 328 -10.09 8.32 -0.04
CA ILE A 328 -10.71 7.16 0.60
C ILE A 328 -11.63 7.69 1.70
N VAL A 329 -12.81 7.11 1.81
CA VAL A 329 -13.74 7.39 2.90
C VAL A 329 -13.87 6.14 3.76
N THR A 330 -13.69 6.32 5.07
CA THR A 330 -13.87 5.26 6.07
C THR A 330 -15.03 5.66 6.98
N VAL A 331 -15.94 4.73 7.23
CA VAL A 331 -16.97 4.90 8.26
C VAL A 331 -16.80 3.81 9.31
N ASN A 332 -16.65 4.23 10.54
CA ASN A 332 -16.60 3.35 11.70
C ASN A 332 -17.98 3.33 12.37
N LEU A 333 -18.50 2.13 12.63
CA LEU A 333 -19.79 1.91 13.27
C LEU A 333 -19.61 1.04 14.52
N TRP A 334 -20.10 1.51 15.65
CA TRP A 334 -20.13 0.75 16.90
C TRP A 334 -21.55 0.26 17.15
N PHE A 335 -21.68 -1.04 17.39
CA PHE A 335 -22.97 -1.67 17.71
C PHE A 335 -23.03 -2.13 19.17
N ASP A 336 -24.22 -2.39 19.66
CA ASP A 336 -24.48 -2.92 21.02
C ASP A 336 -24.05 -4.39 21.17
N ARG A 337 -23.84 -5.10 20.06
CA ARG A 337 -23.43 -6.50 20.00
C ARG A 337 -22.68 -6.82 18.71
N PRO A 338 -21.90 -7.92 18.64
CA PRO A 338 -21.29 -8.37 17.40
C PRO A 338 -22.32 -8.65 16.31
N VAL A 339 -22.05 -8.16 15.10
CA VAL A 339 -22.93 -8.30 13.93
C VAL A 339 -22.26 -9.04 12.77
N MET A 340 -20.99 -9.41 12.95
CA MET A 340 -20.14 -10.06 11.97
C MET A 340 -19.22 -11.06 12.67
N HIS A 341 -18.83 -12.14 11.99
CA HIS A 341 -17.94 -13.18 12.53
C HIS A 341 -16.58 -13.20 11.83
N GLU A 342 -16.57 -12.88 10.53
CA GLU A 342 -15.36 -12.78 9.73
C GLU A 342 -14.55 -11.53 10.11
N SER A 343 -13.23 -11.59 9.97
CA SER A 343 -12.38 -10.40 10.15
C SER A 343 -12.59 -9.37 9.03
N LEU A 344 -12.99 -9.85 7.86
CA LEU A 344 -13.15 -9.06 6.64
C LEU A 344 -14.22 -9.69 5.74
N ILE A 345 -15.08 -8.85 5.18
CA ILE A 345 -15.98 -9.21 4.08
C ILE A 345 -15.91 -8.17 2.96
N GLY A 346 -16.10 -8.63 1.71
CA GLY A 346 -16.27 -7.76 0.54
C GLY A 346 -17.74 -7.56 0.22
N LEU A 347 -18.08 -6.33 -0.17
CA LEU A 347 -19.42 -5.91 -0.57
C LEU A 347 -19.41 -5.36 -2.01
N PRO A 348 -19.20 -6.22 -3.03
CA PRO A 348 -19.11 -5.78 -4.42
C PRO A 348 -20.35 -5.01 -4.87
N GLY A 349 -20.15 -3.93 -5.60
CA GLY A 349 -21.21 -3.07 -6.13
C GLY A 349 -21.91 -2.16 -5.11
N ARG A 350 -21.49 -2.15 -3.83
CA ARG A 350 -21.99 -1.22 -2.81
C ARG A 350 -21.08 -0.01 -2.67
N ALA A 351 -21.57 1.05 -2.00
CA ALA A 351 -20.80 2.27 -1.76
C ALA A 351 -19.56 2.01 -0.92
N PHE A 352 -19.67 1.16 0.10
CA PHE A 352 -18.55 0.67 0.90
C PHE A 352 -18.20 -0.75 0.48
N GLN A 353 -17.07 -0.92 -0.20
CA GLN A 353 -16.70 -2.20 -0.80
C GLN A 353 -16.14 -3.21 0.20
N TRP A 354 -15.64 -2.75 1.35
CA TRP A 354 -15.00 -3.59 2.36
C TRP A 354 -15.48 -3.28 3.77
N VAL A 355 -15.69 -4.32 4.56
CA VAL A 355 -16.05 -4.22 5.98
C VAL A 355 -15.11 -5.05 6.81
N PHE A 356 -14.55 -4.44 7.85
CA PHE A 356 -13.61 -5.05 8.77
C PHE A 356 -14.21 -5.11 10.18
N ASP A 357 -14.17 -6.27 10.82
CA ASP A 357 -14.45 -6.40 12.27
C ASP A 357 -13.18 -6.04 13.05
N ARG A 358 -13.13 -4.81 13.58
CA ARG A 358 -12.00 -4.33 14.37
C ARG A 358 -11.75 -5.18 15.62
N ARG A 359 -12.80 -5.71 16.25
CA ARG A 359 -12.71 -6.62 17.38
C ARG A 359 -11.97 -7.91 17.02
N ALA A 360 -12.27 -8.49 15.86
CA ALA A 360 -11.59 -9.69 15.38
C ALA A 360 -10.13 -9.41 14.96
N ILE A 361 -9.80 -8.17 14.59
CA ILE A 361 -8.49 -7.75 14.10
C ILE A 361 -7.56 -7.35 15.27
N VAL A 362 -7.97 -6.38 16.10
CA VAL A 362 -7.12 -5.83 17.16
C VAL A 362 -7.51 -6.27 18.57
N GLY A 363 -8.54 -7.10 18.70
CA GLY A 363 -9.10 -7.51 19.97
C GLY A 363 -10.16 -6.53 20.50
N GLY A 364 -10.71 -6.83 21.67
CA GLY A 364 -11.75 -6.05 22.34
C GLY A 364 -13.05 -6.82 22.56
N THR A 365 -13.92 -6.26 23.41
CA THR A 365 -15.20 -6.89 23.81
C THR A 365 -16.40 -6.28 23.09
N GLY A 366 -16.26 -5.09 22.52
CA GLY A 366 -17.29 -4.37 21.79
C GLY A 366 -17.56 -4.93 20.39
N SER A 367 -18.39 -4.23 19.64
CA SER A 367 -18.61 -4.46 18.20
C SER A 367 -18.26 -3.17 17.47
N HIS A 368 -17.15 -3.18 16.73
CA HIS A 368 -16.66 -2.04 15.96
C HIS A 368 -16.36 -2.51 14.54
N LEU A 369 -17.15 -2.04 13.58
CA LEU A 369 -16.92 -2.25 12.15
C LEU A 369 -16.25 -1.02 11.54
N SER A 370 -15.23 -1.25 10.71
CA SER A 370 -14.62 -0.23 9.86
C SER A 370 -14.99 -0.53 8.41
N MET A 371 -15.70 0.39 7.78
CA MET A 371 -16.18 0.26 6.40
C MET A 371 -15.40 1.19 5.48
N ILE A 372 -14.89 0.67 4.39
CA ILE A 372 -13.98 1.39 3.48
C ILE A 372 -14.65 1.58 2.12
N ALA A 373 -14.63 2.81 1.63
CA ALA A 373 -14.95 3.19 0.26
C ALA A 373 -13.69 3.71 -0.42
N SER A 374 -13.17 2.95 -1.38
CA SER A 374 -12.12 3.35 -2.31
C SER A 374 -12.72 4.04 -3.53
N GLY A 375 -11.94 4.90 -4.23
CA GLY A 375 -12.45 5.67 -5.36
C GLY A 375 -13.64 6.54 -4.95
N ALA A 376 -13.54 7.21 -3.79
CA ALA A 376 -14.68 7.82 -3.10
C ALA A 376 -14.89 9.30 -3.45
N GLU A 377 -14.57 9.73 -4.68
CA GLU A 377 -14.68 11.13 -5.13
C GLU A 377 -16.10 11.69 -4.96
N SER A 378 -17.11 10.89 -5.28
CA SER A 378 -18.51 11.29 -5.14
C SER A 378 -18.97 11.41 -3.68
N MET A 379 -18.25 10.76 -2.75
CA MET A 379 -18.63 10.69 -1.34
C MET A 379 -17.93 11.74 -0.47
N VAL A 380 -16.83 12.29 -0.93
CA VAL A 380 -15.97 13.19 -0.12
C VAL A 380 -16.67 14.49 0.30
N SER A 381 -17.66 14.94 -0.47
CA SER A 381 -18.46 16.15 -0.19
C SER A 381 -19.72 15.87 0.65
N MET A 382 -20.08 14.60 0.87
CA MET A 382 -21.25 14.25 1.68
C MET A 382 -21.05 14.67 3.15
N THR A 383 -22.12 14.93 3.88
CA THR A 383 -22.07 15.17 5.34
C THR A 383 -21.66 13.90 6.09
N ASN A 384 -21.21 14.04 7.35
CA ASN A 384 -20.92 12.87 8.18
C ASN A 384 -22.14 11.97 8.37
N ASP A 385 -23.29 12.57 8.63
CA ASP A 385 -24.54 11.82 8.82
C ASP A 385 -24.96 11.07 7.57
N ALA A 386 -24.80 11.66 6.39
CA ALA A 386 -25.08 10.99 5.11
C ALA A 386 -24.15 9.80 4.86
N LEU A 387 -22.85 9.94 5.16
CA LEU A 387 -21.88 8.84 5.06
C LEU A 387 -22.20 7.71 6.03
N ILE A 388 -22.50 8.04 7.29
CA ILE A 388 -22.87 7.07 8.32
C ILE A 388 -24.18 6.35 7.93
N ALA A 389 -25.18 7.09 7.43
CA ALA A 389 -26.43 6.51 6.96
C ALA A 389 -26.23 5.56 5.77
N THR A 390 -25.38 5.92 4.81
CA THR A 390 -25.03 5.06 3.66
C THR A 390 -24.34 3.79 4.12
N ALA A 391 -23.32 3.90 4.99
CA ALA A 391 -22.61 2.75 5.54
C ALA A 391 -23.56 1.82 6.33
N LEU A 392 -24.46 2.40 7.13
CA LEU A 392 -25.43 1.64 7.89
C LEU A 392 -26.44 0.93 6.98
N ALA A 393 -26.84 1.55 5.87
CA ALA A 393 -27.70 0.92 4.88
C ALA A 393 -27.01 -0.29 4.22
N ASP A 394 -25.72 -0.12 3.81
CA ASP A 394 -24.94 -1.19 3.18
C ASP A 394 -24.75 -2.39 4.13
N VAL A 395 -24.35 -2.13 5.39
CA VAL A 395 -24.11 -3.21 6.36
C VAL A 395 -25.40 -3.93 6.75
N ARG A 396 -26.52 -3.21 6.90
CA ARG A 396 -27.82 -3.82 7.20
C ARG A 396 -28.38 -4.64 6.04
N ALA A 397 -28.11 -4.23 4.81
CA ALA A 397 -28.49 -4.99 3.62
C ALA A 397 -27.68 -6.29 3.52
N ALA A 398 -26.38 -6.25 3.86
CA ALA A 398 -25.47 -7.38 3.77
C ALA A 398 -25.58 -8.34 4.98
N LEU A 399 -25.63 -7.80 6.21
CA LEU A 399 -25.55 -8.58 7.45
C LEU A 399 -26.91 -8.64 8.17
N PRO A 400 -27.59 -9.79 8.22
CA PRO A 400 -28.86 -9.93 8.92
C PRO A 400 -28.81 -9.52 10.40
N ALA A 401 -27.72 -9.81 11.12
CA ALA A 401 -27.54 -9.43 12.51
C ALA A 401 -27.50 -7.91 12.74
N ALA A 402 -27.02 -7.14 11.77
CA ALA A 402 -26.98 -5.66 11.85
C ALA A 402 -28.36 -5.00 11.73
N ARG A 403 -29.39 -5.72 11.22
CA ARG A 403 -30.75 -5.19 11.08
C ARG A 403 -31.39 -4.92 12.42
N THR A 404 -31.10 -5.74 13.41
CA THR A 404 -31.69 -5.69 14.75
C THR A 404 -30.74 -5.16 15.83
N ALA A 405 -29.47 -4.92 15.48
CA ALA A 405 -28.50 -4.34 16.39
C ALA A 405 -28.66 -2.81 16.46
N THR A 406 -28.44 -2.26 17.66
CA THR A 406 -28.48 -0.82 17.90
C THR A 406 -27.11 -0.21 17.63
N VAL A 407 -27.06 0.84 16.81
CA VAL A 407 -25.85 1.63 16.60
C VAL A 407 -25.64 2.52 17.82
N ARG A 408 -24.45 2.43 18.41
CA ARG A 408 -24.03 3.23 19.59
C ARG A 408 -23.29 4.48 19.19
N ASN A 409 -22.46 4.40 18.14
CA ASN A 409 -21.69 5.52 17.63
C ASN A 409 -21.40 5.33 16.14
N GLY A 410 -21.14 6.44 15.44
CA GLY A 410 -20.71 6.47 14.06
C GLY A 410 -19.67 7.57 13.85
N LEU A 411 -18.57 7.25 13.14
CA LEU A 411 -17.50 8.18 12.84
C LEU A 411 -17.12 8.09 11.36
N ALA A 412 -17.19 9.20 10.63
CA ALA A 412 -16.73 9.28 9.24
C ALA A 412 -15.35 9.95 9.17
N VAL A 413 -14.42 9.28 8.50
CA VAL A 413 -13.05 9.75 8.24
C VAL A 413 -12.87 9.91 6.74
N ARG A 414 -12.28 11.02 6.30
CA ARG A 414 -11.98 11.30 4.90
C ARG A 414 -10.50 11.55 4.71
N GLU A 415 -9.81 10.63 4.08
CA GLU A 415 -8.46 10.90 3.58
C GLU A 415 -8.59 11.44 2.14
N LYS A 416 -8.65 12.77 2.01
CA LYS A 416 -8.91 13.44 0.72
C LYS A 416 -7.79 13.27 -0.30
N ARG A 417 -6.57 12.99 0.18
CA ARG A 417 -5.36 12.81 -0.63
C ARG A 417 -4.71 11.48 -0.30
N SER A 418 -5.52 10.42 -0.33
CA SER A 418 -5.08 9.08 0.05
C SER A 418 -4.06 8.53 -0.94
N THR A 419 -4.38 8.62 -2.23
CA THR A 419 -3.52 8.17 -3.32
C THR A 419 -3.45 9.23 -4.42
N PHE A 420 -2.47 9.09 -5.31
CA PHE A 420 -2.42 9.82 -6.57
C PHE A 420 -3.14 9.02 -7.67
N SER A 421 -3.62 9.72 -8.70
CA SER A 421 -4.22 9.08 -9.88
C SER A 421 -3.17 8.33 -10.71
N ILE A 422 -3.54 7.13 -11.13
CA ILE A 422 -2.81 6.30 -12.10
C ILE A 422 -3.61 6.10 -13.38
N ALA A 423 -4.46 7.06 -13.75
CA ALA A 423 -5.17 7.06 -15.02
C ALA A 423 -4.17 7.09 -16.20
N PRO A 424 -4.55 6.62 -17.40
CA PRO A 424 -3.66 6.60 -18.56
C PRO A 424 -3.05 7.95 -18.95
N ASP A 425 -3.75 9.04 -18.65
CA ASP A 425 -3.34 10.43 -18.91
C ASP A 425 -2.69 11.14 -17.71
N ALA A 426 -2.46 10.40 -16.61
CA ALA A 426 -1.82 10.98 -15.42
C ALA A 426 -0.37 11.44 -15.71
N PRO A 427 0.09 12.55 -15.09
CA PRO A 427 1.46 12.99 -15.23
C PRO A 427 2.47 11.91 -14.87
N PRO A 428 3.65 11.86 -15.56
CA PRO A 428 4.67 10.88 -15.29
C PRO A 428 5.23 11.01 -13.87
N ARG A 429 5.46 9.87 -13.22
CA ARG A 429 6.02 9.79 -11.87
C ARG A 429 7.53 10.03 -11.92
N PRO A 430 8.11 10.78 -10.95
CA PRO A 430 9.54 11.07 -10.95
C PRO A 430 10.35 9.84 -10.52
N PRO A 431 11.63 9.74 -10.96
CA PRO A 431 12.59 8.79 -10.40
C PRO A 431 13.02 9.20 -8.98
N THR A 432 13.72 8.31 -8.29
CA THR A 432 14.32 8.58 -6.97
C THR A 432 15.41 9.65 -7.04
N GLU A 433 16.27 9.57 -8.03
CA GLU A 433 17.34 10.54 -8.23
C GLU A 433 16.80 11.80 -8.91
N THR A 434 17.27 12.96 -8.48
CA THR A 434 16.84 14.24 -9.07
C THR A 434 18.02 14.95 -9.71
N ALA A 435 17.72 16.02 -10.47
CA ALA A 435 18.75 16.86 -11.05
C ALA A 435 19.49 17.76 -10.01
N VAL A 436 19.06 17.75 -8.75
CA VAL A 436 19.73 18.46 -7.66
C VAL A 436 20.60 17.46 -6.89
N THR A 437 21.91 17.67 -6.94
CA THR A 437 22.87 16.78 -6.28
C THR A 437 22.61 16.68 -4.76
N GLY A 438 22.48 15.46 -4.25
CA GLY A 438 22.18 15.19 -2.84
C GLY A 438 20.69 15.32 -2.47
N PHE A 439 19.81 15.65 -3.41
CA PHE A 439 18.37 15.65 -3.18
C PHE A 439 17.70 14.43 -3.84
N LEU A 440 17.11 13.56 -3.02
CA LEU A 440 16.46 12.33 -3.44
C LEU A 440 14.97 12.35 -3.10
N LEU A 441 14.16 11.70 -3.94
CA LEU A 441 12.72 11.52 -3.73
C LEU A 441 12.42 10.08 -3.35
N ALA A 442 11.53 9.92 -2.37
CA ALA A 442 10.89 8.66 -2.03
C ALA A 442 9.41 8.90 -1.70
N GLY A 443 8.66 7.84 -1.57
CA GLY A 443 7.21 7.87 -1.39
C GLY A 443 6.55 6.96 -2.42
N ASP A 444 5.33 6.57 -2.16
CA ASP A 444 4.54 5.73 -3.06
C ASP A 444 4.32 6.34 -4.46
N TRP A 445 4.38 7.67 -4.56
CA TRP A 445 4.21 8.44 -5.80
C TRP A 445 5.45 8.54 -6.68
N VAL A 446 6.63 8.16 -6.16
CA VAL A 446 7.86 8.01 -6.96
C VAL A 446 7.74 6.75 -7.81
N ASP A 447 8.33 6.76 -9.01
CA ASP A 447 8.21 5.62 -9.92
C ASP A 447 8.89 4.37 -9.37
N THR A 448 8.07 3.45 -8.87
CA THR A 448 8.45 2.11 -8.41
C THR A 448 7.94 1.01 -9.34
N GLY A 449 7.12 1.35 -10.32
CA GLY A 449 6.32 0.41 -11.10
C GLY A 449 5.08 -0.12 -10.36
N LEU A 450 4.89 0.25 -9.09
CA LEU A 450 3.76 -0.16 -8.25
C LEU A 450 2.72 0.97 -8.14
N PRO A 451 1.44 0.64 -7.88
CA PRO A 451 0.44 1.65 -7.54
C PRO A 451 0.73 2.30 -6.17
N ALA A 452 -0.15 3.22 -5.74
CA ALA A 452 -0.05 3.92 -4.46
C ALA A 452 -0.32 2.99 -3.27
N THR A 453 0.67 2.22 -2.87
CA THR A 453 0.58 1.23 -1.78
C THR A 453 1.66 1.45 -0.72
N ILE A 454 1.45 0.84 0.45
CA ILE A 454 2.47 0.75 1.50
C ILE A 454 3.77 0.11 0.96
N GLU A 455 3.64 -0.91 0.12
CA GLU A 455 4.79 -1.56 -0.52
C GLU A 455 5.55 -0.61 -1.44
N SER A 456 4.85 0.16 -2.29
CA SER A 456 5.48 1.18 -3.14
C SER A 456 6.26 2.19 -2.31
N ALA A 457 5.70 2.62 -1.17
CA ALA A 457 6.37 3.52 -0.23
C ALA A 457 7.64 2.87 0.36
N ALA A 458 7.57 1.63 0.83
CA ALA A 458 8.70 0.90 1.39
C ALA A 458 9.81 0.68 0.35
N VAL A 459 9.46 0.22 -0.86
CA VAL A 459 10.36 0.03 -2.00
C VAL A 459 11.10 1.33 -2.34
N SER A 460 10.36 2.44 -2.46
CA SER A 460 10.95 3.73 -2.81
C SER A 460 11.92 4.24 -1.74
N GLY A 461 11.56 4.09 -0.45
CA GLY A 461 12.41 4.46 0.68
C GLY A 461 13.71 3.66 0.70
N HIS A 462 13.62 2.33 0.54
CA HIS A 462 14.81 1.48 0.47
C HIS A 462 15.67 1.80 -0.76
N ARG A 463 15.06 2.10 -1.91
CA ARG A 463 15.78 2.54 -3.12
C ARG A 463 16.54 3.85 -2.88
N ALA A 464 15.89 4.83 -2.22
CA ALA A 464 16.53 6.10 -1.88
C ALA A 464 17.72 5.91 -0.92
N ALA A 465 17.59 5.03 0.07
CA ALA A 465 18.70 4.68 0.96
C ALA A 465 19.90 4.10 0.18
N ARG A 466 19.65 3.17 -0.74
CA ARG A 466 20.70 2.56 -1.58
C ARG A 466 21.40 3.57 -2.49
N VAL A 467 20.68 4.57 -2.99
CA VAL A 467 21.29 5.65 -3.78
C VAL A 467 22.14 6.54 -2.87
N ALA A 468 21.60 6.93 -1.71
CA ALA A 468 22.32 7.77 -0.75
C ALA A 468 23.62 7.14 -0.26
N THR A 469 23.66 5.83 -0.01
CA THR A 469 24.86 5.11 0.46
C THR A 469 26.03 5.09 -0.54
N ARG A 470 25.79 5.46 -1.81
CA ARG A 470 26.89 5.64 -2.78
C ARG A 470 27.65 6.96 -2.59
N SER A 471 27.17 7.82 -1.72
CA SER A 471 27.70 9.17 -1.50
C SER A 471 28.58 9.28 -0.26
N PHE A 472 28.80 8.16 0.49
CA PHE A 472 29.70 8.10 1.64
C PHE A 472 30.69 6.94 1.58
#